data_af03a587e737862b5997671ceb5f9c23
#
_entry.id   af03a587e737862b5997671ceb5f9c23
#
_cell.length_a   1.000
_cell.length_b   1.000
_cell.length_c   1.000
_cell.angle_alpha   90.00
_cell.angle_beta   90.00
_cell.angle_gamma   90.00
#
_symmetry.space_group_name_H-M   'P 1'
#
loop_
_entity.id
_entity.type
_entity.pdbx_description
1 polymer ?
#
loop_
_entity_poly.entity_id
_entity_poly.type
_entity_poly.pdbx_seq_one_letter_code
_entity_poly.pdbx_strand_id
1 'polypeptide(L)' 'MRKEDFQIGVEFYTASGKWRCTDIGTRVIVAIKLDQEDSRNYSGPPYSIAENVFDEYDLGGCSFDPKDFE' A
#
# COMPACT_ATOMS: atom_id res chain seq x y z
N MET A 1 -1.33 0.44 11.38
CA MET A 1 -2.18 -0.70 10.97
C MET A 1 -1.42 -2.00 11.24
N ARG A 2 -2.16 -3.07 11.47
CA ARG A 2 -1.58 -4.40 11.61
C ARG A 2 -1.80 -5.17 10.32
N LYS A 3 -1.03 -6.24 10.11
CA LYS A 3 -1.14 -7.05 8.90
C LYS A 3 -2.56 -7.56 8.66
N GLU A 4 -3.28 -7.88 9.73
CA GLU A 4 -4.66 -8.36 9.68
C GLU A 4 -5.64 -7.34 9.11
N ASP A 5 -5.27 -6.06 9.11
CA ASP A 5 -6.10 -4.99 8.54
C ASP A 5 -6.00 -4.91 7.03
N PHE A 6 -5.06 -5.63 6.42
CA PHE A 6 -4.80 -5.56 4.99
C PHE A 6 -5.48 -6.72 4.25
N GLN A 7 -5.96 -6.40 3.05
CA GLN A 7 -6.42 -7.38 2.07
C GLN A 7 -5.93 -6.90 0.71
N ILE A 8 -5.79 -7.83 -0.23
CA ILE A 8 -5.40 -7.47 -1.59
C ILE A 8 -6.46 -6.52 -2.15
N GLY A 9 -6.00 -5.37 -2.66
CA GLY A 9 -6.86 -4.32 -3.20
C GLY A 9 -7.22 -3.21 -2.21
N VAL A 10 -6.92 -3.37 -0.90
CA VAL A 10 -7.21 -2.32 0.07
C VAL A 10 -6.30 -1.12 -0.16
N GLU A 11 -6.88 0.08 -0.04
CA GLU A 11 -6.13 1.33 -0.13
C GLU A 11 -5.87 1.88 1.26
N PHE A 12 -4.68 2.43 1.44
CA PHE A 12 -4.25 2.98 2.72
C PHE A 12 -3.29 4.14 2.48
N TYR A 13 -2.89 4.80 3.56
CA TYR A 13 -2.05 5.99 3.49
C TYR A 13 -0.81 5.86 4.37
N THR A 14 0.29 6.47 3.92
CA THR A 14 1.48 6.72 4.71
C THR A 14 1.81 8.20 4.61
N ALA A 15 2.85 8.64 5.31
CA ALA A 15 3.33 10.02 5.19
C ALA A 15 3.73 10.38 3.76
N SER A 16 4.06 9.39 2.93
CA SER A 16 4.44 9.64 1.52
C SER A 16 3.27 9.63 0.55
N GLY A 17 2.06 9.31 0.98
CA GLY A 17 0.88 9.37 0.13
C GLY A 17 -0.02 8.14 0.22
N LYS A 18 -0.77 7.89 -0.85
CA LYS A 18 -1.76 6.83 -0.94
C LYS A 18 -1.18 5.59 -1.61
N TRP A 19 -1.56 4.42 -1.12
CA TRP A 19 -1.08 3.12 -1.58
C TRP A 19 -2.23 2.15 -1.76
N ARG A 20 -1.99 1.10 -2.56
CA ARG A 20 -2.90 -0.05 -2.68
C ARG A 20 -2.13 -1.32 -2.41
N CYS A 21 -2.67 -2.18 -1.54
CA CYS A 21 -2.08 -3.49 -1.24
C CYS A 21 -2.25 -4.42 -2.43
N THR A 22 -1.14 -5.02 -2.88
CA THR A 22 -1.14 -5.92 -4.04
C THR A 22 -0.84 -7.36 -3.68
N ASP A 23 -0.26 -7.61 -2.51
CA ASP A 23 0.02 -8.96 -2.05
C ASP A 23 0.18 -8.97 -0.53
N ILE A 24 -0.01 -10.15 0.07
CA ILE A 24 0.12 -10.32 1.52
C ILE A 24 1.01 -11.54 1.76
N GLY A 25 2.15 -11.28 2.39
CA GLY A 25 3.07 -12.35 2.80
C GLY A 25 2.81 -12.82 4.21
N THR A 26 3.70 -13.65 4.72
CA THR A 26 3.56 -14.20 6.08
C THR A 26 3.70 -13.09 7.15
N ARG A 27 4.62 -12.15 6.94
CA ARG A 27 4.94 -11.10 7.91
C ARG A 27 4.95 -9.71 7.30
N VAL A 28 4.70 -9.60 6.00
CA VAL A 28 4.81 -8.35 5.26
C VAL A 28 3.61 -8.22 4.34
N ILE A 29 3.39 -7.00 3.85
CA ILE A 29 2.50 -6.79 2.71
C ILE A 29 3.30 -6.14 1.60
N VAL A 30 2.78 -6.21 0.37
CA VAL A 30 3.34 -5.54 -0.79
C VAL A 30 2.31 -4.54 -1.28
N ALA A 31 2.76 -3.37 -1.69
CA ALA A 31 1.85 -2.32 -2.15
C ALA A 31 2.47 -1.48 -3.25
N ILE A 32 1.61 -0.85 -4.03
CA ILE A 32 1.99 0.12 -5.06
C ILE A 32 1.51 1.51 -4.64
N LYS A 33 2.29 2.52 -5.01
CA LYS A 33 1.95 3.92 -4.68
C LYS A 33 0.99 4.47 -5.73
N LEU A 34 -0.08 5.11 -5.26
CA LEU A 34 -1.17 5.58 -6.11
C LEU A 34 -1.14 7.09 -6.34
N ASP A 35 0.05 7.66 -6.50
CA ASP A 35 0.20 9.10 -6.74
C ASP A 35 0.39 9.44 -8.22
N GLN A 36 0.27 8.47 -9.10
CA GLN A 36 0.42 8.66 -10.54
C GLN A 36 -0.94 8.89 -11.18
N GLU A 37 -0.96 9.73 -12.21
CA GLU A 37 -2.21 10.09 -12.88
C GLU A 37 -2.70 9.00 -13.83
N ASP A 38 -1.79 8.17 -14.35
CA ASP A 38 -2.14 7.14 -15.32
C ASP A 38 -2.57 5.86 -14.62
N SER A 39 -3.88 5.60 -14.63
CA SER A 39 -4.44 4.42 -13.98
C SER A 39 -4.00 3.10 -14.61
N ARG A 40 -3.45 3.12 -15.82
CA ARG A 40 -2.93 1.90 -16.46
C ARG A 40 -1.74 1.33 -15.68
N ASN A 41 -1.04 2.17 -14.93
CA ASN A 41 0.07 1.74 -14.09
C ASN A 41 -0.39 0.90 -12.91
N TYR A 42 -1.68 0.91 -12.61
CA TYR A 42 -2.24 0.22 -11.45
C TYR A 42 -2.89 -1.12 -11.80
N SER A 43 -2.87 -1.47 -13.09
CA SER A 43 -3.40 -2.76 -13.54
C SER A 43 -2.33 -3.84 -13.40
N GLY A 44 -2.71 -4.95 -12.89
CA GLY A 44 -1.78 -6.06 -12.74
C GLY A 44 -2.44 -7.27 -12.12
N PRO A 45 -1.71 -8.26 -11.65
CA PRO A 45 -0.28 -8.50 -11.89
C PRO A 45 0.06 -8.89 -13.33
N PRO A 46 1.29 -8.61 -13.80
CA PRO A 46 2.30 -7.80 -13.13
C PRO A 46 1.99 -6.30 -13.26
N TYR A 47 2.48 -5.52 -12.29
CA TYR A 47 2.28 -4.07 -12.28
C TYR A 47 3.42 -3.37 -13.00
N SER A 48 3.10 -2.26 -13.71
CA SER A 48 4.10 -1.48 -14.43
C SER A 48 4.85 -0.47 -13.55
N ILE A 49 4.45 -0.35 -12.28
CA ILE A 49 5.15 0.47 -11.30
C ILE A 49 5.76 -0.44 -10.23
N ALA A 50 6.74 0.09 -9.50
CA ALA A 50 7.43 -0.68 -8.50
C ALA A 50 6.50 -1.09 -7.36
N GLU A 51 6.55 -2.35 -6.98
CA GLU A 51 5.89 -2.85 -5.79
C GLU A 51 6.87 -2.75 -4.62
N ASN A 52 6.40 -2.21 -3.51
CA ASN A 52 7.22 -2.01 -2.32
C ASN A 52 6.76 -2.95 -1.21
N VAL A 53 7.72 -3.50 -0.47
CA VAL A 53 7.45 -4.39 0.66
C VAL A 53 7.36 -3.55 1.93
N PHE A 54 6.29 -3.78 2.70
CA PHE A 54 6.06 -3.13 4.00
C PHE A 54 6.17 -4.20 5.07
N ASP A 55 7.14 -4.04 5.97
CA ASP A 55 7.31 -4.94 7.11
C ASP A 55 6.50 -4.43 8.33
N GLU A 56 6.63 -5.12 9.45
CA GLU A 56 5.88 -4.78 10.66
C GLU A 56 6.13 -3.34 11.13
N TYR A 57 7.34 -2.83 10.95
CA TYR A 57 7.68 -1.46 11.32
C TYR A 57 7.01 -0.46 10.39
N ASP A 58 6.99 -0.76 9.10
CA ASP A 58 6.35 0.11 8.11
C ASP A 58 4.84 0.17 8.32
N LEU A 59 4.22 -0.95 8.72
CA LEU A 59 2.79 -1.00 8.97
C LEU A 59 2.37 -0.07 10.11
N GLY A 60 3.26 0.17 11.07
CA GLY A 60 3.01 1.13 12.14
C GLY A 60 2.82 2.56 11.64
N GLY A 61 3.36 2.87 10.46
CA GLY A 61 3.20 4.18 9.83
C GLY A 61 2.07 4.27 8.82
N CYS A 62 1.21 3.25 8.72
CA CYS A 62 0.10 3.22 7.79
C CYS A 62 -1.23 3.55 8.47
N SER A 63 -2.15 4.16 7.73
CA SER A 63 -3.49 4.45 8.22
C SER A 63 -4.50 4.37 7.08
N PHE A 64 -5.76 4.06 7.42
CA PHE A 64 -6.86 4.19 6.46
C PHE A 64 -7.31 5.64 6.29
N ASP A 65 -6.93 6.52 7.21
CA ASP A 65 -7.37 7.93 7.20
C ASP A 65 -6.19 8.84 6.82
N PRO A 66 -6.28 9.58 5.69
CA PRO A 66 -5.22 10.50 5.30
C PRO A 66 -5.00 11.63 6.30
N LYS A 67 -5.98 11.93 7.13
CA LYS A 67 -5.88 12.99 8.16
C LYS A 67 -4.85 12.67 9.24
N ASP A 68 -4.51 11.39 9.41
CA ASP A 68 -3.47 11.00 10.38
C ASP A 68 -2.09 11.55 10.01
N PHE A 69 -1.92 12.06 8.79
CA PHE A 69 -0.66 12.58 8.28
C PHE A 69 -0.69 14.08 7.97
N GLU A 70 -1.76 14.76 8.34
CA GLU A 70 -1.89 16.20 8.18
C GLU A 70 -1.26 16.97 9.35
#